data_9cef53791958a7599fad3a6a1ead1e57
#
_entry.id   9cef53791958a7599fad3a6a1ead1e57
#
_cell.length_a   1.000
_cell.length_b   1.000
_cell.length_c   1.000
_cell.angle_alpha   90.00
_cell.angle_beta   90.00
_cell.angle_gamma   90.00
#
_symmetry.space_group_name_H-M   'P 1'
#
loop_
_entity.id
_entity.type
_entity.pdbx_description
1 polymer ?
#
loop_
_entity_poly.entity_id
_entity_poly.type
_entity_poly.pdbx_seq_one_letter_code
_entity_poly.pdbx_strand_id
1 'polypeptide(L)'
;MKKILLSVALMMATFSLHATDANYQVVPLPQSITAEKGTPFVLDANTVINVASNDEAMRRNGEFLKQYIQEATGIALNGMNKKGSTITLKLNAKVENEEGYVITVKGKNLIVEGKTPRGVFYGVQTLRKSLPLEKAENVTFPAARIVDYPRFGYRGTMLDCARHYFKMSFIKEFIDMLALHNVNTFHWHLTEDQGWRAQIDRYPKLTEVGSKRAQTVIGRMTGLFDETPYGGYYTKDEMREVVKYAADRYITVIPEIDMPGHMLAALAAYPELGCTGGPYKVAEQWGVFPDILCAGHPETYEFVNNVLDEIIEIFPSKYIHIGGDEAPRTRWQQCPRCQAEIKHLGLKGSNGFSAEAQLQAHFMNKVAKHLESKGRNIIGWDEILEGDVDKGTTVMSWRGVNGGIEAAKRGLDAIMTPVNYYYLDYYQRKDNTMTLIGGFLPVETTYGYNPVPDDAAPELKKHVKGVQANLWTEYVIGRDLAFFQLLPRVAAMAETGWTENDKKDFASFKARETRLNELYKHFGWKTCQDLYKEKK
;
A
#
# COMPACT_ATOMS: atom_id res chain seq x y z
N MET A 1 76.39 -17.48 9.74
CA MET A 1 75.01 -17.70 9.29
C MET A 1 74.06 -17.43 10.47
N LYS A 2 73.50 -16.23 10.54
CA LYS A 2 72.56 -15.81 11.60
C LYS A 2 71.17 -16.07 11.08
N LYS A 3 70.40 -16.92 11.75
CA LYS A 3 68.95 -17.13 11.51
C LYS A 3 68.17 -16.00 12.18
N ILE A 4 67.51 -15.20 11.38
CA ILE A 4 66.57 -14.19 11.83
C ILE A 4 65.22 -14.91 11.97
N LEU A 5 64.71 -15.07 13.21
CA LEU A 5 63.35 -15.48 13.50
C LEU A 5 62.45 -14.24 13.37
N LEU A 6 61.56 -14.25 12.39
CA LEU A 6 60.54 -13.24 12.22
C LEU A 6 59.30 -13.69 13.04
N SER A 7 59.09 -13.07 14.18
CA SER A 7 57.90 -13.26 15.00
C SER A 7 56.77 -12.42 14.41
N VAL A 8 55.81 -13.06 13.75
CA VAL A 8 54.56 -12.42 13.33
C VAL A 8 53.62 -12.39 14.56
N ALA A 9 53.54 -11.21 15.18
CA ALA A 9 52.54 -10.94 16.21
C ALA A 9 51.18 -10.76 15.52
N LEU A 10 50.30 -11.76 15.63
CA LEU A 10 48.91 -11.68 15.21
C LEU A 10 48.17 -10.80 16.23
N MET A 11 47.98 -9.50 15.91
CA MET A 11 47.08 -8.64 16.66
C MET A 11 45.64 -9.13 16.45
N MET A 12 45.12 -9.93 17.37
CA MET A 12 43.68 -10.12 17.52
C MET A 12 43.09 -8.80 18.02
N ALA A 13 42.49 -8.05 17.12
CA ALA A 13 41.63 -6.95 17.50
C ALA A 13 40.41 -7.57 18.20
N THR A 14 40.39 -7.57 19.53
CA THR A 14 39.21 -7.85 20.32
C THR A 14 38.26 -6.67 20.16
N PHE A 15 37.26 -6.84 19.28
CA PHE A 15 36.12 -5.92 19.25
C PHE A 15 35.35 -6.13 20.54
N SER A 16 35.46 -5.21 21.50
CA SER A 16 34.54 -5.10 22.62
C SER A 16 33.17 -4.70 22.06
N LEU A 17 32.28 -5.68 21.83
CA LEU A 17 30.87 -5.41 21.55
C LEU A 17 30.26 -4.86 22.85
N HIS A 18 29.74 -3.62 22.78
CA HIS A 18 29.08 -2.99 23.92
C HIS A 18 27.59 -3.35 23.91
N ALA A 19 26.95 -3.34 25.09
CA ALA A 19 25.49 -3.44 25.19
C ALA A 19 24.86 -2.21 24.55
N THR A 20 23.90 -2.42 23.66
CA THR A 20 23.22 -1.34 22.94
C THR A 20 21.77 -1.29 23.37
N ASP A 21 21.22 -0.08 23.60
CA ASP A 21 19.85 0.09 24.04
C ASP A 21 18.86 0.08 22.88
N ALA A 22 17.77 -0.68 23.05
CA ALA A 22 16.61 -0.59 22.19
C ALA A 22 15.85 0.73 22.43
N ASN A 23 15.25 1.28 21.39
CA ASN A 23 14.53 2.56 21.45
C ASN A 23 13.10 2.40 20.93
N TYR A 24 12.11 2.55 21.79
CA TYR A 24 10.68 2.40 21.46
C TYR A 24 10.07 3.59 20.70
N GLN A 25 10.84 4.67 20.51
CA GLN A 25 10.42 5.81 19.71
C GLN A 25 10.53 5.43 18.21
N VAL A 26 9.51 4.76 17.71
CA VAL A 26 9.44 4.19 16.35
C VAL A 26 8.43 4.93 15.46
N VAL A 27 8.39 4.60 14.17
CA VAL A 27 7.39 5.08 13.21
C VAL A 27 6.59 3.88 12.70
N PRO A 28 5.23 3.91 12.75
CA PRO A 28 4.38 4.89 13.43
C PRO A 28 4.63 4.93 14.94
N LEU A 29 4.32 6.12 15.56
CA LEU A 29 4.46 6.29 17.00
C LEU A 29 3.36 5.49 17.73
N PRO A 30 3.71 4.61 18.68
CA PRO A 30 2.73 3.94 19.54
C PRO A 30 1.87 4.92 20.35
N GLN A 31 0.62 4.51 20.64
CA GLN A 31 -0.34 5.32 21.38
C GLN A 31 0.15 5.68 22.78
N SER A 32 0.88 4.77 23.44
CA SER A 32 1.46 5.04 24.76
C SER A 32 2.75 4.25 24.97
N ILE A 33 3.77 4.94 25.47
CA ILE A 33 5.04 4.36 25.93
C ILE A 33 5.30 4.85 27.34
N THR A 34 5.18 3.96 28.32
CA THR A 34 5.37 4.29 29.74
C THR A 34 6.59 3.59 30.27
N ALA A 35 7.55 4.35 30.81
CA ALA A 35 8.69 3.77 31.50
C ALA A 35 8.23 3.07 32.80
N GLU A 36 8.72 1.88 33.03
CA GLU A 36 8.41 1.06 34.21
C GLU A 36 9.61 1.00 35.18
N LYS A 37 9.30 0.89 36.49
CA LYS A 37 10.34 0.59 37.47
C LYS A 37 10.72 -0.88 37.37
N GLY A 38 12.00 -1.17 37.20
CA GLY A 38 12.49 -2.55 37.13
C GLY A 38 13.82 -2.67 36.40
N THR A 39 14.37 -3.88 36.42
CA THR A 39 15.57 -4.18 35.63
C THR A 39 15.20 -4.27 34.15
N PRO A 40 16.02 -3.76 33.24
CA PRO A 40 15.82 -3.92 31.80
C PRO A 40 15.88 -5.40 31.41
N PHE A 41 15.31 -5.72 30.24
CA PHE A 41 15.43 -7.01 29.60
C PHE A 41 16.69 -7.01 28.74
N VAL A 42 17.50 -8.08 28.84
CA VAL A 42 18.69 -8.26 28.00
C VAL A 42 18.41 -9.37 27.00
N LEU A 43 18.46 -9.01 25.72
CA LEU A 43 18.42 -9.91 24.58
C LEU A 43 19.84 -10.37 24.27
N ASP A 44 20.06 -11.66 24.25
CA ASP A 44 21.33 -12.29 23.86
C ASP A 44 21.08 -13.63 23.13
N ALA A 45 22.13 -14.34 22.75
CA ALA A 45 22.03 -15.63 22.07
C ALA A 45 21.29 -16.72 22.87
N ASN A 46 21.17 -16.57 24.21
CA ASN A 46 20.46 -17.51 25.10
C ASN A 46 18.98 -17.15 25.27
N THR A 47 18.52 -16.04 24.69
CA THR A 47 17.13 -15.61 24.75
C THR A 47 16.23 -16.60 24.00
N VAL A 48 15.11 -16.95 24.61
CA VAL A 48 14.10 -17.88 24.05
C VAL A 48 12.89 -17.10 23.58
N ILE A 49 12.44 -17.36 22.37
CA ILE A 49 11.11 -16.92 21.91
C ILE A 49 10.11 -18.03 22.23
N ASN A 50 9.17 -17.73 23.11
CA ASN A 50 8.06 -18.60 23.49
C ASN A 50 6.78 -18.13 22.80
N VAL A 51 6.25 -18.95 21.89
CA VAL A 51 4.95 -18.71 21.26
C VAL A 51 3.90 -19.51 22.03
N ALA A 52 3.12 -18.82 22.87
CA ALA A 52 2.10 -19.42 23.72
C ALA A 52 0.80 -19.71 22.93
N SER A 53 0.92 -20.39 21.80
CA SER A 53 -0.19 -20.75 20.91
C SER A 53 0.22 -21.84 19.92
N ASN A 54 -0.72 -22.70 19.55
CA ASN A 54 -0.55 -23.69 18.47
C ASN A 54 -0.98 -23.12 17.09
N ASP A 55 -1.41 -21.88 17.04
CA ASP A 55 -1.81 -21.20 15.82
C ASP A 55 -0.60 -20.98 14.89
N GLU A 56 -0.75 -21.31 13.61
CA GLU A 56 0.31 -21.19 12.60
C GLU A 56 0.74 -19.73 12.38
N ALA A 57 -0.22 -18.80 12.38
CA ALA A 57 0.08 -17.38 12.23
C ALA A 57 0.88 -16.84 13.43
N MET A 58 0.60 -17.34 14.64
CA MET A 58 1.40 -17.01 15.83
C MET A 58 2.82 -17.56 15.74
N ARG A 59 2.99 -18.81 15.27
CA ARG A 59 4.33 -19.38 15.03
C ARG A 59 5.11 -18.57 14.01
N ARG A 60 4.46 -18.17 12.90
CA ARG A 60 5.06 -17.31 11.87
C ARG A 60 5.51 -15.97 12.45
N ASN A 61 4.72 -15.35 13.34
CA ASN A 61 5.14 -14.13 14.04
C ASN A 61 6.42 -14.34 14.88
N GLY A 62 6.57 -15.49 15.49
CA GLY A 62 7.78 -15.87 16.21
C GLY A 62 9.00 -16.01 15.29
N GLU A 63 8.83 -16.63 14.12
CA GLU A 63 9.90 -16.74 13.12
C GLU A 63 10.28 -15.37 12.54
N PHE A 64 9.31 -14.49 12.27
CA PHE A 64 9.61 -13.12 11.86
C PHE A 64 10.44 -12.38 12.91
N LEU A 65 10.06 -12.47 14.19
CA LEU A 65 10.84 -11.82 15.25
C LEU A 65 12.27 -12.36 15.34
N LYS A 66 12.44 -13.67 15.23
CA LYS A 66 13.76 -14.32 15.23
C LYS A 66 14.63 -13.83 14.06
N GLN A 67 14.04 -13.77 12.86
CA GLN A 67 14.71 -13.27 11.67
C GLN A 67 15.11 -11.80 11.83
N TYR A 68 14.21 -10.94 12.30
CA TYR A 68 14.46 -9.50 12.48
C TYR A 68 15.57 -9.23 13.52
N ILE A 69 15.62 -10.01 14.59
CA ILE A 69 16.71 -9.92 15.58
C ILE A 69 18.04 -10.25 14.91
N GLN A 70 18.12 -11.35 14.18
CA GLN A 70 19.34 -11.77 13.51
C GLN A 70 19.78 -10.76 12.44
N GLU A 71 18.85 -10.24 11.64
CA GLU A 71 19.13 -9.25 10.60
C GLU A 71 19.66 -7.93 11.19
N ALA A 72 19.03 -7.44 12.26
CA ALA A 72 19.39 -6.16 12.85
C ALA A 72 20.68 -6.21 13.67
N THR A 73 20.89 -7.28 14.43
CA THR A 73 21.93 -7.33 15.47
C THR A 73 23.00 -8.39 15.26
N GLY A 74 22.77 -9.33 14.34
CA GLY A 74 23.63 -10.51 14.17
C GLY A 74 23.44 -11.59 15.24
N ILE A 75 22.59 -11.38 16.26
CA ILE A 75 22.35 -12.35 17.32
C ILE A 75 21.54 -13.53 16.79
N ALA A 76 22.14 -14.70 16.75
CA ALA A 76 21.47 -15.96 16.43
C ALA A 76 20.91 -16.59 17.73
N LEU A 77 19.58 -16.66 17.85
CA LEU A 77 18.92 -17.23 19.02
C LEU A 77 19.01 -18.76 19.01
N ASN A 78 19.69 -19.34 20.00
CA ASN A 78 19.97 -20.78 20.07
C ASN A 78 18.85 -21.58 20.75
N GLY A 79 17.90 -20.92 21.43
CA GLY A 79 16.68 -21.52 21.99
C GLY A 79 16.84 -22.60 23.08
N MET A 80 18.06 -22.86 23.59
CA MET A 80 18.34 -24.02 24.43
C MET A 80 18.43 -23.72 25.93
N ASN A 81 18.47 -22.48 26.37
CA ASN A 81 18.75 -22.18 27.77
C ASN A 81 17.49 -21.78 28.56
N LYS A 82 16.92 -22.73 29.30
CA LYS A 82 15.75 -22.51 30.19
C LYS A 82 15.99 -21.46 31.31
N LYS A 83 17.20 -20.99 31.53
CA LYS A 83 17.56 -19.96 32.52
C LYS A 83 17.78 -18.56 31.90
N GLY A 84 17.71 -18.43 30.57
CA GLY A 84 17.87 -17.19 29.83
C GLY A 84 16.66 -16.25 29.93
N SER A 85 16.78 -15.11 29.26
CA SER A 85 15.67 -14.19 29.04
C SER A 85 14.63 -14.78 28.09
N THR A 86 13.36 -14.42 28.25
CA THR A 86 12.27 -14.98 27.45
C THR A 86 11.45 -13.86 26.80
N ILE A 87 11.26 -13.94 25.49
CA ILE A 87 10.26 -13.17 24.75
C ILE A 87 9.03 -14.05 24.55
N THR A 88 7.88 -13.64 25.07
CA THR A 88 6.63 -14.40 24.96
C THR A 88 5.67 -13.71 24.03
N LEU A 89 5.23 -14.40 22.99
CA LEU A 89 4.14 -13.95 22.10
C LEU A 89 2.86 -14.70 22.49
N LYS A 90 1.80 -13.97 22.85
CA LYS A 90 0.55 -14.59 23.26
C LYS A 90 -0.68 -13.78 22.87
N LEU A 91 -1.82 -14.45 22.75
CA LEU A 91 -3.12 -13.83 22.59
C LEU A 91 -3.69 -13.40 23.93
N ASN A 92 -4.37 -12.23 23.94
CA ASN A 92 -5.05 -11.71 25.10
C ASN A 92 -6.37 -11.02 24.69
N ALA A 93 -7.49 -11.65 25.00
CA ALA A 93 -8.84 -11.15 24.68
C ALA A 93 -9.18 -9.80 25.36
N LYS A 94 -8.40 -9.36 26.37
CA LYS A 94 -8.58 -8.08 27.04
C LYS A 94 -8.00 -6.89 26.25
N VAL A 95 -7.22 -7.16 25.21
CA VAL A 95 -6.81 -6.11 24.26
C VAL A 95 -8.04 -5.75 23.42
N GLU A 96 -8.48 -4.51 23.45
CA GLU A 96 -9.78 -4.11 22.89
C GLU A 96 -9.80 -4.13 21.34
N ASN A 97 -8.74 -3.65 20.71
CA ASN A 97 -8.66 -3.52 19.24
C ASN A 97 -8.12 -4.81 18.60
N GLU A 98 -8.71 -5.23 17.47
CA GLU A 98 -8.28 -6.43 16.72
C GLU A 98 -6.82 -6.34 16.22
N GLU A 99 -6.36 -5.14 15.93
CA GLU A 99 -4.98 -4.84 15.53
C GLU A 99 -4.11 -4.32 16.68
N GLY A 100 -4.71 -4.20 17.87
CA GLY A 100 -4.03 -3.68 19.07
C GLY A 100 -3.10 -4.69 19.72
N TYR A 101 -2.11 -4.14 20.43
CA TYR A 101 -1.16 -4.94 21.20
C TYR A 101 -0.68 -4.21 22.45
N VAL A 102 -0.13 -4.99 23.36
CA VAL A 102 0.57 -4.51 24.57
C VAL A 102 1.94 -5.18 24.63
N ILE A 103 3.00 -4.39 24.81
CA ILE A 103 4.33 -4.90 25.11
C ILE A 103 4.65 -4.57 26.57
N THR A 104 5.07 -5.57 27.33
CA THR A 104 5.54 -5.40 28.72
C THR A 104 6.97 -5.91 28.82
N VAL A 105 7.88 -5.04 29.27
CA VAL A 105 9.31 -5.32 29.41
C VAL A 105 9.71 -5.20 30.87
N LYS A 106 10.12 -6.31 31.50
CA LYS A 106 10.54 -6.29 32.90
C LYS A 106 11.47 -7.48 33.21
N GLY A 107 12.71 -7.16 33.59
CA GLY A 107 13.71 -8.16 33.95
C GLY A 107 13.96 -9.17 32.86
N LYS A 108 13.81 -10.47 33.15
CA LYS A 108 14.01 -11.53 32.15
C LYS A 108 12.83 -11.78 31.22
N ASN A 109 11.77 -10.99 31.30
CA ASN A 109 10.56 -11.18 30.52
C ASN A 109 10.26 -9.97 29.62
N LEU A 110 10.08 -10.25 28.34
CA LEU A 110 9.49 -9.35 27.35
C LEU A 110 8.25 -10.05 26.79
N ILE A 111 7.08 -9.45 26.97
CA ILE A 111 5.80 -10.07 26.60
C ILE A 111 5.11 -9.20 25.56
N VAL A 112 4.73 -9.80 24.42
CA VAL A 112 3.88 -9.17 23.40
C VAL A 112 2.52 -9.85 23.44
N GLU A 113 1.50 -9.07 23.76
CA GLU A 113 0.10 -9.52 23.83
C GLU A 113 -0.70 -8.81 22.74
N GLY A 114 -1.45 -9.54 21.92
CA GLY A 114 -2.38 -9.00 20.96
C GLY A 114 -3.76 -9.64 21.09
N LYS A 115 -4.83 -8.95 20.70
CA LYS A 115 -6.14 -9.58 20.64
C LYS A 115 -6.19 -10.69 19.60
N THR A 116 -5.51 -10.49 18.48
CA THR A 116 -5.39 -11.41 17.35
C THR A 116 -3.92 -11.63 17.00
N PRO A 117 -3.58 -12.65 16.19
CA PRO A 117 -2.23 -12.80 15.64
C PRO A 117 -1.73 -11.56 14.89
N ARG A 118 -2.65 -10.79 14.26
CA ARG A 118 -2.33 -9.51 13.59
C ARG A 118 -1.85 -8.46 14.58
N GLY A 119 -2.51 -8.32 15.74
CA GLY A 119 -2.06 -7.40 16.79
C GLY A 119 -0.67 -7.78 17.33
N VAL A 120 -0.41 -9.08 17.55
CA VAL A 120 0.92 -9.56 17.93
C VAL A 120 1.97 -9.24 16.86
N PHE A 121 1.63 -9.37 15.57
CA PHE A 121 2.53 -9.01 14.48
C PHE A 121 2.94 -7.53 14.53
N TYR A 122 2.01 -6.61 14.77
CA TYR A 122 2.35 -5.19 14.92
C TYR A 122 3.23 -4.92 16.14
N GLY A 123 3.02 -5.65 17.24
CA GLY A 123 3.95 -5.64 18.36
C GLY A 123 5.36 -6.13 17.97
N VAL A 124 5.45 -7.17 17.15
CA VAL A 124 6.71 -7.67 16.58
C VAL A 124 7.36 -6.62 15.68
N GLN A 125 6.59 -5.89 14.85
CA GLN A 125 7.12 -4.78 14.04
C GLN A 125 7.64 -3.62 14.91
N THR A 126 7.01 -3.34 16.04
CA THR A 126 7.52 -2.35 17.00
C THR A 126 8.83 -2.79 17.62
N LEU A 127 8.96 -4.05 18.02
CA LEU A 127 10.25 -4.59 18.51
C LEU A 127 11.32 -4.53 17.41
N ARG A 128 11.01 -4.92 16.16
CA ARG A 128 11.91 -4.82 15.01
C ARG A 128 12.48 -3.41 14.86
N LYS A 129 11.62 -2.40 14.86
CA LYS A 129 12.00 -0.99 14.70
C LYS A 129 12.73 -0.42 15.93
N SER A 130 12.58 -1.06 17.08
CA SER A 130 13.27 -0.68 18.32
C SER A 130 14.70 -1.18 18.41
N LEU A 131 15.05 -2.23 17.66
CA LEU A 131 16.39 -2.80 17.64
C LEU A 131 17.44 -1.83 17.08
N PRO A 132 18.68 -1.82 17.59
CA PRO A 132 19.81 -1.17 16.90
C PRO A 132 20.16 -1.94 15.63
N LEU A 133 20.69 -1.23 14.63
CA LEU A 133 21.16 -1.82 13.38
C LEU A 133 22.70 -1.94 13.39
N GLU A 134 23.19 -2.69 14.34
CA GLU A 134 24.62 -2.95 14.49
C GLU A 134 24.86 -4.33 15.10
N LYS A 135 25.97 -4.95 14.77
CA LYS A 135 26.36 -6.22 15.38
C LYS A 135 26.60 -6.03 16.87
N ALA A 136 25.91 -6.82 17.67
CA ALA A 136 25.99 -6.78 19.14
C ALA A 136 26.01 -8.20 19.73
N GLU A 137 26.64 -8.37 20.89
CA GLU A 137 26.51 -9.61 21.68
C GLU A 137 25.21 -9.62 22.49
N ASN A 138 24.73 -8.45 22.85
CA ASN A 138 23.47 -8.28 23.56
C ASN A 138 22.83 -6.91 23.24
N VAL A 139 21.50 -6.83 23.42
CA VAL A 139 20.71 -5.61 23.31
C VAL A 139 19.90 -5.43 24.58
N THR A 140 19.95 -4.24 25.16
CA THR A 140 19.20 -3.88 26.35
C THR A 140 17.87 -3.23 25.99
N PHE A 141 16.77 -3.81 26.44
CA PHE A 141 15.44 -3.23 26.32
C PHE A 141 15.06 -2.59 27.66
N PRO A 142 14.96 -1.26 27.76
CA PRO A 142 14.54 -0.56 28.99
C PRO A 142 13.19 -1.08 29.48
N ALA A 143 13.01 -1.18 30.81
CA ALA A 143 11.75 -1.59 31.39
C ALA A 143 10.63 -0.60 31.00
N ALA A 144 9.59 -1.11 30.36
CA ALA A 144 8.53 -0.29 29.80
C ALA A 144 7.21 -1.08 29.63
N ARG A 145 6.12 -0.33 29.55
CA ARG A 145 4.83 -0.80 29.04
C ARG A 145 4.44 0.04 27.83
N ILE A 146 4.15 -0.63 26.71
CA ILE A 146 3.70 -0.01 25.46
C ILE A 146 2.28 -0.51 25.22
N VAL A 147 1.35 0.41 24.97
CA VAL A 147 -0.04 0.12 24.56
C VAL A 147 -0.27 0.78 23.22
N ASP A 148 -0.71 0.01 22.25
CA ASP A 148 -0.81 0.52 20.88
C ASP A 148 -1.95 -0.11 20.09
N TYR A 149 -2.52 0.68 19.18
CA TYR A 149 -3.59 0.31 18.25
C TYR A 149 -3.70 1.37 17.15
N PRO A 150 -4.23 1.02 15.95
CA PRO A 150 -4.39 2.00 14.88
C PRO A 150 -5.56 2.94 15.10
N ARG A 151 -5.42 4.19 14.66
CA ARG A 151 -6.49 5.19 14.58
C ARG A 151 -7.56 4.79 13.54
N PHE A 152 -7.15 4.27 12.39
CA PHE A 152 -8.04 3.85 11.31
C PHE A 152 -7.85 2.38 10.95
N GLY A 153 -8.95 1.73 10.62
CA GLY A 153 -8.94 0.33 10.17
C GLY A 153 -8.39 0.12 8.76
N TYR A 154 -8.44 1.15 7.89
CA TYR A 154 -7.87 1.11 6.56
C TYR A 154 -6.62 2.00 6.46
N ARG A 155 -5.50 1.41 6.07
CA ARG A 155 -4.23 2.09 5.84
C ARG A 155 -3.62 1.50 4.58
N GLY A 156 -3.77 2.20 3.45
CA GLY A 156 -3.46 1.67 2.14
C GLY A 156 -2.26 2.35 1.47
N THR A 157 -1.66 1.63 0.54
CA THR A 157 -0.77 2.20 -0.47
C THR A 157 -1.06 1.53 -1.82
N MET A 158 -1.24 2.33 -2.85
CA MET A 158 -1.44 1.86 -4.22
C MET A 158 -0.13 1.86 -4.98
N LEU A 159 0.03 0.86 -5.84
CA LEU A 159 1.09 0.79 -6.84
C LEU A 159 0.46 0.56 -8.22
N ASP A 160 0.71 1.49 -9.13
CA ASP A 160 0.40 1.33 -10.54
C ASP A 160 1.44 0.42 -11.20
N CYS A 161 0.99 -0.77 -11.64
CA CYS A 161 1.80 -1.72 -12.39
C CYS A 161 1.46 -1.73 -13.88
N ALA A 162 0.51 -0.90 -14.31
CA ALA A 162 0.03 -0.87 -15.68
C ALA A 162 0.83 0.07 -16.57
N ARG A 163 1.11 1.31 -16.13
CA ARG A 163 1.97 2.24 -16.90
C ARG A 163 3.38 1.70 -16.99
N HIS A 164 3.96 1.27 -15.85
CA HIS A 164 5.20 0.51 -15.82
C HIS A 164 5.04 -0.80 -15.03
N TYR A 165 5.45 -1.90 -15.65
CA TYR A 165 5.40 -3.24 -15.06
C TYR A 165 6.53 -3.43 -14.05
N PHE A 166 6.22 -3.96 -12.88
CA PHE A 166 7.19 -4.30 -11.84
C PHE A 166 7.31 -5.81 -11.66
N LYS A 167 8.55 -6.31 -11.56
CA LYS A 167 8.82 -7.74 -11.35
C LYS A 167 8.32 -8.20 -9.97
N MET A 168 8.01 -9.48 -9.86
CA MET A 168 7.58 -10.13 -8.61
C MET A 168 8.51 -9.86 -7.42
N SER A 169 9.82 -9.79 -7.65
CA SER A 169 10.78 -9.46 -6.60
C SER A 169 10.53 -8.08 -5.97
N PHE A 170 10.24 -7.07 -6.81
CA PHE A 170 9.92 -5.74 -6.31
C PHE A 170 8.57 -5.70 -5.61
N ILE A 171 7.54 -6.41 -6.12
CA ILE A 171 6.22 -6.48 -5.48
C ILE A 171 6.36 -7.03 -4.05
N LYS A 172 7.21 -8.05 -3.83
CA LYS A 172 7.49 -8.58 -2.50
C LYS A 172 8.22 -7.58 -1.60
N GLU A 173 9.23 -6.88 -2.12
CA GLU A 173 9.90 -5.81 -1.38
C GLU A 173 8.95 -4.66 -1.02
N PHE A 174 8.03 -4.30 -1.93
CA PHE A 174 6.99 -3.31 -1.68
C PHE A 174 6.07 -3.75 -0.52
N ILE A 175 5.65 -5.02 -0.50
CA ILE A 175 4.85 -5.60 0.59
C ILE A 175 5.65 -5.59 1.91
N ASP A 176 6.95 -5.89 1.90
CA ASP A 176 7.81 -5.82 3.09
C ASP A 176 7.93 -4.39 3.62
N MET A 177 8.00 -3.40 2.72
CA MET A 177 7.97 -1.99 3.06
C MET A 177 6.63 -1.60 3.70
N LEU A 178 5.49 -2.06 3.16
CA LEU A 178 4.18 -1.84 3.76
C LEU A 178 4.09 -2.42 5.17
N ALA A 179 4.54 -3.67 5.36
CA ALA A 179 4.55 -4.35 6.64
C ALA A 179 5.38 -3.60 7.70
N LEU A 180 6.55 -3.08 7.32
CA LEU A 180 7.42 -2.26 8.19
C LEU A 180 6.69 -1.03 8.73
N HIS A 181 5.81 -0.43 7.92
CA HIS A 181 5.06 0.79 8.25
C HIS A 181 3.68 0.53 8.86
N ASN A 182 3.33 -0.70 9.21
CA ASN A 182 2.02 -1.08 9.72
C ASN A 182 0.86 -0.74 8.75
N VAL A 183 1.14 -0.67 7.45
CA VAL A 183 0.14 -0.55 6.38
C VAL A 183 -0.51 -1.92 6.19
N ASN A 184 -1.85 -1.97 6.12
CA ASN A 184 -2.59 -3.24 6.07
C ASN A 184 -3.29 -3.51 4.74
N THR A 185 -3.14 -2.60 3.78
CA THR A 185 -3.79 -2.74 2.46
C THR A 185 -2.81 -2.40 1.34
N PHE A 186 -2.67 -3.31 0.41
CA PHE A 186 -2.00 -3.10 -0.87
C PHE A 186 -3.08 -2.97 -1.95
N HIS A 187 -3.26 -1.78 -2.49
CA HIS A 187 -4.11 -1.52 -3.64
C HIS A 187 -3.27 -1.75 -4.91
N TRP A 188 -3.56 -2.81 -5.65
CA TRP A 188 -2.79 -3.22 -6.81
C TRP A 188 -3.50 -2.82 -8.10
N HIS A 189 -3.03 -1.74 -8.73
CA HIS A 189 -3.59 -1.21 -9.97
C HIS A 189 -3.02 -1.97 -11.16
N LEU A 190 -3.87 -2.80 -11.80
CA LEU A 190 -3.46 -3.84 -12.73
C LEU A 190 -3.78 -3.55 -14.19
N THR A 191 -4.64 -2.56 -14.48
CA THR A 191 -5.13 -2.34 -15.85
C THR A 191 -5.20 -0.86 -16.18
N GLU A 192 -4.76 -0.52 -17.40
CA GLU A 192 -4.72 0.83 -17.92
C GLU A 192 -4.69 0.86 -19.44
N ASP A 193 -4.81 2.06 -20.03
CA ASP A 193 -4.71 2.30 -21.46
C ASP A 193 -3.39 1.80 -22.07
N GLN A 194 -2.29 1.86 -21.27
CA GLN A 194 -0.94 1.51 -21.70
C GLN A 194 -0.56 0.06 -21.41
N GLY A 195 -1.43 -0.69 -20.74
CA GLY A 195 -1.17 -2.10 -20.51
C GLY A 195 -2.16 -2.79 -19.56
N TRP A 196 -2.55 -3.97 -19.94
CA TRP A 196 -3.31 -4.92 -19.13
C TRP A 196 -2.37 -5.92 -18.46
N ARG A 197 -2.38 -6.05 -17.14
CA ARG A 197 -1.37 -6.82 -16.40
C ARG A 197 -1.88 -8.09 -15.72
N ALA A 198 -3.15 -8.38 -15.75
CA ALA A 198 -3.73 -9.58 -15.11
C ALA A 198 -4.07 -10.66 -16.15
N GLN A 199 -3.56 -11.87 -15.97
CA GLN A 199 -3.97 -13.01 -16.79
C GLN A 199 -5.45 -13.35 -16.54
N ILE A 200 -6.23 -13.43 -17.62
CA ILE A 200 -7.64 -13.85 -17.64
C ILE A 200 -7.78 -14.96 -18.67
N ASP A 201 -8.13 -16.16 -18.23
CA ASP A 201 -8.11 -17.35 -19.11
C ASP A 201 -9.20 -17.30 -20.18
N ARG A 202 -10.37 -16.72 -19.86
CA ARG A 202 -11.46 -16.54 -20.82
C ARG A 202 -11.13 -15.52 -21.91
N TYR A 203 -10.21 -14.59 -21.63
CA TYR A 203 -9.85 -13.50 -22.53
C TYR A 203 -8.34 -13.43 -22.76
N PRO A 204 -7.71 -14.43 -23.40
CA PRO A 204 -6.26 -14.54 -23.52
C PRO A 204 -5.62 -13.35 -24.26
N LYS A 205 -6.33 -12.71 -25.21
CA LYS A 205 -5.81 -11.54 -25.91
C LYS A 205 -5.55 -10.35 -24.98
N LEU A 206 -6.13 -10.29 -23.78
CA LEU A 206 -5.80 -9.26 -22.80
C LEU A 206 -4.32 -9.26 -22.44
N THR A 207 -3.69 -10.45 -22.38
CA THR A 207 -2.24 -10.57 -22.14
C THR A 207 -1.43 -10.76 -23.42
N GLU A 208 -1.99 -11.34 -24.47
CA GLU A 208 -1.30 -11.51 -25.76
C GLU A 208 -1.12 -10.18 -26.49
N VAL A 209 -2.13 -9.31 -26.47
CA VAL A 209 -2.19 -7.99 -27.12
C VAL A 209 -2.15 -6.86 -26.10
N GLY A 210 -3.09 -6.86 -25.15
CA GLY A 210 -3.30 -5.75 -24.21
C GLY A 210 -2.13 -5.52 -23.25
N SER A 211 -1.28 -6.52 -23.01
CA SER A 211 -0.11 -6.36 -22.13
C SER A 211 1.10 -5.69 -22.79
N LYS A 212 1.03 -5.36 -24.10
CA LYS A 212 2.17 -4.93 -24.91
C LYS A 212 1.85 -3.63 -25.63
N ARG A 213 2.81 -2.70 -25.63
CA ARG A 213 2.82 -1.52 -26.50
C ARG A 213 4.08 -1.48 -27.36
N ALA A 214 4.00 -0.89 -28.54
CA ALA A 214 5.10 -0.90 -29.51
C ALA A 214 6.29 -0.03 -29.05
N GLN A 215 6.00 1.06 -28.33
CA GLN A 215 6.99 2.03 -27.83
C GLN A 215 6.41 2.81 -26.65
N THR A 216 7.24 3.62 -26.01
CA THR A 216 6.81 4.50 -24.92
C THR A 216 7.25 5.93 -25.17
N VAL A 217 6.39 6.90 -24.86
CA VAL A 217 6.73 8.33 -24.93
C VAL A 217 7.92 8.66 -24.01
N ILE A 218 8.89 9.42 -24.53
CA ILE A 218 10.05 9.90 -23.78
C ILE A 218 9.74 11.26 -23.18
N GLY A 219 10.05 11.44 -21.90
CA GLY A 219 9.85 12.71 -21.21
C GLY A 219 8.38 13.06 -21.05
N ARG A 220 8.12 14.34 -20.73
CA ARG A 220 6.78 14.81 -20.43
C ARG A 220 6.15 15.47 -21.66
N MET A 221 5.15 14.77 -22.26
CA MET A 221 4.37 15.30 -23.39
C MET A 221 5.23 15.78 -24.58
N THR A 222 6.36 15.12 -24.85
CA THR A 222 7.32 15.55 -25.88
C THR A 222 6.89 15.16 -27.30
N GLY A 223 6.04 14.14 -27.44
CA GLY A 223 5.74 13.52 -28.74
C GLY A 223 6.90 12.70 -29.32
N LEU A 224 7.99 12.50 -28.58
CA LEU A 224 9.10 11.61 -28.93
C LEU A 224 8.91 10.26 -28.28
N PHE A 225 9.32 9.18 -28.94
CA PHE A 225 9.17 7.80 -28.48
C PHE A 225 10.50 7.08 -28.45
N ASP A 226 10.61 6.07 -27.59
CA ASP A 226 11.83 5.26 -27.39
C ASP A 226 12.01 4.16 -28.44
N GLU A 227 11.05 3.99 -29.35
CA GLU A 227 11.02 2.96 -30.40
C GLU A 227 11.27 1.53 -29.85
N THR A 228 11.00 1.30 -28.58
CA THR A 228 11.28 0.04 -27.88
C THR A 228 9.99 -0.62 -27.44
N PRO A 229 9.70 -1.86 -27.86
CA PRO A 229 8.55 -2.60 -27.38
C PRO A 229 8.59 -2.78 -25.86
N TYR A 230 7.47 -2.54 -25.21
CA TYR A 230 7.31 -2.65 -23.77
C TYR A 230 6.13 -3.58 -23.42
N GLY A 231 6.28 -4.39 -22.37
CA GLY A 231 5.20 -5.26 -21.92
C GLY A 231 5.54 -6.05 -20.67
N GLY A 232 4.56 -6.81 -20.24
CA GLY A 232 4.62 -7.68 -19.07
C GLY A 232 3.22 -7.87 -18.49
N TYR A 233 3.01 -8.98 -17.79
CA TYR A 233 1.78 -9.27 -17.05
C TYR A 233 2.08 -10.25 -15.93
N TYR A 234 1.16 -10.38 -15.01
CA TYR A 234 1.20 -11.36 -13.93
C TYR A 234 0.29 -12.54 -14.28
N THR A 235 0.84 -13.73 -14.16
CA THR A 235 0.07 -14.97 -14.26
C THR A 235 -0.85 -15.12 -13.04
N LYS A 236 -1.89 -15.93 -13.14
CA LYS A 236 -2.76 -16.24 -12.01
C LYS A 236 -1.98 -16.79 -10.81
N ASP A 237 -0.97 -17.61 -11.06
CA ASP A 237 -0.14 -18.17 -9.99
C ASP A 237 0.74 -17.12 -9.33
N GLU A 238 1.33 -16.20 -10.09
CA GLU A 238 2.06 -15.05 -9.54
C GLU A 238 1.16 -14.14 -8.71
N MET A 239 -0.08 -13.87 -9.16
CA MET A 239 -1.04 -13.11 -8.38
C MET A 239 -1.42 -13.82 -7.07
N ARG A 240 -1.66 -15.14 -7.08
CA ARG A 240 -1.89 -15.94 -5.87
C ARG A 240 -0.69 -15.92 -4.93
N GLU A 241 0.53 -15.97 -5.48
CA GLU A 241 1.76 -15.87 -4.68
C GLU A 241 1.85 -14.51 -3.97
N VAL A 242 1.53 -13.40 -4.65
CA VAL A 242 1.47 -12.06 -4.04
C VAL A 242 0.43 -12.01 -2.93
N VAL A 243 -0.78 -12.52 -3.18
CA VAL A 243 -1.86 -12.55 -2.18
C VAL A 243 -1.43 -13.31 -0.93
N LYS A 244 -0.80 -14.49 -1.11
CA LYS A 244 -0.30 -15.29 0.01
C LYS A 244 0.82 -14.58 0.76
N TYR A 245 1.79 -14.01 0.05
CA TYR A 245 2.93 -13.30 0.65
C TYR A 245 2.48 -12.10 1.49
N ALA A 246 1.49 -11.35 0.99
CA ALA A 246 0.87 -10.25 1.70
C ALA A 246 0.07 -10.72 2.92
N ALA A 247 -0.74 -11.78 2.76
CA ALA A 247 -1.54 -12.35 3.85
C ALA A 247 -0.67 -12.86 5.01
N ASP A 248 0.50 -13.44 4.73
CA ASP A 248 1.47 -13.85 5.75
C ASP A 248 1.98 -12.67 6.59
N ARG A 249 1.83 -11.43 6.08
CA ARG A 249 2.14 -10.15 6.75
C ARG A 249 0.91 -9.34 7.15
N TYR A 250 -0.26 -9.98 7.13
CA TYR A 250 -1.56 -9.36 7.48
C TYR A 250 -1.95 -8.18 6.59
N ILE A 251 -1.47 -8.16 5.34
CA ILE A 251 -1.80 -7.17 4.33
C ILE A 251 -2.83 -7.77 3.37
N THR A 252 -3.95 -7.06 3.20
CA THR A 252 -4.98 -7.40 2.21
C THR A 252 -4.59 -6.80 0.86
N VAL A 253 -4.60 -7.61 -0.19
CA VAL A 253 -4.42 -7.12 -1.56
C VAL A 253 -5.79 -6.83 -2.16
N ILE A 254 -6.03 -5.57 -2.55
CA ILE A 254 -7.23 -5.13 -3.27
C ILE A 254 -6.82 -4.93 -4.73
N PRO A 255 -7.29 -5.76 -5.67
CA PRO A 255 -7.00 -5.57 -7.09
C PRO A 255 -7.87 -4.44 -7.63
N GLU A 256 -7.32 -3.67 -8.58
CA GLU A 256 -8.10 -2.75 -9.39
C GLU A 256 -8.13 -3.21 -10.84
N ILE A 257 -9.35 -3.28 -11.38
CA ILE A 257 -9.66 -3.39 -12.80
C ILE A 257 -10.45 -2.13 -13.14
N ASP A 258 -9.77 -1.16 -13.68
CA ASP A 258 -10.35 0.15 -13.95
C ASP A 258 -11.36 0.10 -15.09
N MET A 259 -12.49 0.80 -14.91
CA MET A 259 -13.58 0.85 -15.89
C MET A 259 -14.55 2.01 -15.60
N PRO A 260 -15.27 2.53 -16.57
CA PRO A 260 -15.29 2.20 -18.01
C PRO A 260 -14.19 2.91 -18.79
N GLY A 261 -13.52 3.92 -18.21
CA GLY A 261 -12.31 4.58 -18.71
C GLY A 261 -11.08 3.70 -18.60
N HIS A 262 -9.92 4.17 -19.05
CA HIS A 262 -8.63 3.50 -18.92
C HIS A 262 -8.60 2.05 -19.44
N MET A 263 -9.41 1.78 -20.48
CA MET A 263 -9.62 0.43 -21.03
C MET A 263 -9.07 0.26 -22.44
N LEU A 264 -8.25 1.19 -22.94
CA LEU A 264 -7.78 1.15 -24.33
C LEU A 264 -6.94 -0.11 -24.63
N ALA A 265 -6.19 -0.63 -23.65
CA ALA A 265 -5.48 -1.89 -23.80
C ALA A 265 -6.44 -3.10 -23.97
N ALA A 266 -7.55 -3.11 -23.25
CA ALA A 266 -8.59 -4.11 -23.42
C ALA A 266 -9.32 -3.95 -24.74
N LEU A 267 -9.62 -2.72 -25.16
CA LEU A 267 -10.24 -2.42 -26.45
C LEU A 267 -9.33 -2.79 -27.63
N ALA A 268 -8.01 -2.65 -27.49
CA ALA A 268 -7.06 -3.11 -28.50
C ALA A 268 -7.11 -4.64 -28.69
N ALA A 269 -7.40 -5.38 -27.61
CA ALA A 269 -7.56 -6.84 -27.63
C ALA A 269 -8.95 -7.30 -28.11
N TYR A 270 -10.00 -6.55 -27.74
CA TYR A 270 -11.42 -6.86 -28.00
C TYR A 270 -12.16 -5.59 -28.46
N PRO A 271 -11.96 -5.18 -29.70
CA PRO A 271 -12.45 -3.88 -30.20
C PRO A 271 -13.98 -3.75 -30.23
N GLU A 272 -14.71 -4.86 -30.28
CA GLU A 272 -16.17 -4.92 -30.22
C GLU A 272 -16.75 -4.32 -28.93
N LEU A 273 -15.97 -4.28 -27.83
CA LEU A 273 -16.38 -3.72 -26.52
C LEU A 273 -16.44 -2.18 -26.54
N GLY A 274 -15.83 -1.54 -27.51
CA GLY A 274 -15.86 -0.07 -27.65
C GLY A 274 -17.03 0.46 -28.47
N CYS A 275 -17.29 1.74 -28.35
CA CYS A 275 -18.40 2.40 -29.05
C CYS A 275 -18.24 2.39 -30.58
N THR A 276 -17.00 2.49 -31.09
CA THR A 276 -16.71 2.57 -32.54
C THR A 276 -16.41 1.22 -33.18
N GLY A 277 -16.14 0.18 -32.37
CA GLY A 277 -15.74 -1.15 -32.86
C GLY A 277 -14.29 -1.21 -33.36
N GLY A 278 -13.50 -0.17 -33.13
CA GLY A 278 -12.08 -0.10 -33.47
C GLY A 278 -11.78 0.32 -34.93
N PRO A 279 -10.55 0.08 -35.40
CA PRO A 279 -9.44 -0.52 -34.66
C PRO A 279 -8.89 0.38 -33.54
N TYR A 280 -8.49 -0.24 -32.41
CA TYR A 280 -7.82 0.42 -31.30
C TYR A 280 -6.38 -0.06 -31.16
N LYS A 281 -5.54 0.74 -30.51
CA LYS A 281 -4.16 0.38 -30.17
C LYS A 281 -3.93 0.58 -28.66
N VAL A 282 -3.09 -0.24 -28.07
CA VAL A 282 -2.58 0.00 -26.72
C VAL A 282 -1.85 1.35 -26.72
N ALA A 283 -2.14 2.21 -25.74
CA ALA A 283 -1.58 3.54 -25.70
C ALA A 283 -0.06 3.52 -25.49
N GLU A 284 0.63 4.40 -26.23
CA GLU A 284 2.09 4.55 -26.20
C GLU A 284 2.53 5.81 -25.43
N GLN A 285 1.55 6.62 -25.02
CA GLN A 285 1.74 7.87 -24.28
C GLN A 285 0.80 7.92 -23.07
N TRP A 286 1.05 8.87 -22.19
CA TRP A 286 0.24 9.10 -20.99
C TRP A 286 -0.94 10.05 -21.31
N GLY A 287 -2.03 9.90 -20.57
CA GLY A 287 -3.20 10.79 -20.70
C GLY A 287 -4.52 10.07 -20.56
N VAL A 288 -5.60 10.83 -20.78
CA VAL A 288 -6.98 10.37 -20.79
C VAL A 288 -7.45 10.20 -22.23
N PHE A 289 -7.95 9.05 -22.59
CA PHE A 289 -8.33 8.68 -23.95
C PHE A 289 -9.84 8.65 -24.13
N PRO A 290 -10.36 9.07 -25.30
CA PRO A 290 -11.81 9.17 -25.52
C PRO A 290 -12.49 7.79 -25.68
N ASP A 291 -11.72 6.75 -26.04
CA ASP A 291 -12.26 5.43 -26.29
C ASP A 291 -12.32 4.62 -24.99
N ILE A 292 -13.54 4.40 -24.52
CA ILE A 292 -13.88 3.70 -23.28
C ILE A 292 -14.85 2.55 -23.56
N LEU A 293 -15.11 1.70 -22.60
CA LEU A 293 -16.10 0.61 -22.73
C LEU A 293 -17.47 1.15 -23.11
N CYS A 294 -18.16 0.48 -24.01
CA CYS A 294 -19.51 0.86 -24.48
C CYS A 294 -20.58 0.41 -23.48
N ALA A 295 -21.09 1.32 -22.67
CA ALA A 295 -22.11 1.02 -21.65
C ALA A 295 -23.47 0.59 -22.23
N GLY A 296 -23.76 0.89 -23.49
CA GLY A 296 -24.95 0.44 -24.19
C GLY A 296 -24.81 -0.93 -24.87
N HIS A 297 -23.68 -1.66 -24.68
CA HIS A 297 -23.44 -2.93 -25.30
C HIS A 297 -23.55 -4.06 -24.26
N PRO A 298 -24.50 -5.00 -24.40
CA PRO A 298 -24.69 -6.09 -23.43
C PRO A 298 -23.43 -6.94 -23.21
N GLU A 299 -22.66 -7.23 -24.28
CA GLU A 299 -21.42 -8.01 -24.21
C GLU A 299 -20.36 -7.34 -23.35
N THR A 300 -20.39 -6.02 -23.18
CA THR A 300 -19.49 -5.31 -22.28
C THR A 300 -19.69 -5.78 -20.83
N TYR A 301 -20.93 -5.94 -20.39
CA TYR A 301 -21.22 -6.42 -19.03
C TYR A 301 -20.87 -7.89 -18.85
N GLU A 302 -21.06 -8.71 -19.89
CA GLU A 302 -20.62 -10.10 -19.87
C GLU A 302 -19.10 -10.19 -19.74
N PHE A 303 -18.37 -9.42 -20.54
CA PHE A 303 -16.92 -9.31 -20.47
C PHE A 303 -16.45 -8.91 -19.07
N VAL A 304 -16.97 -7.80 -18.54
CA VAL A 304 -16.59 -7.29 -17.22
C VAL A 304 -16.89 -8.31 -16.13
N ASN A 305 -18.08 -8.92 -16.12
CA ASN A 305 -18.45 -9.91 -15.12
C ASN A 305 -17.53 -11.15 -15.18
N ASN A 306 -17.22 -11.65 -16.38
CA ASN A 306 -16.34 -12.79 -16.57
C ASN A 306 -14.89 -12.48 -16.10
N VAL A 307 -14.38 -11.28 -16.37
CA VAL A 307 -13.07 -10.83 -15.87
C VAL A 307 -13.07 -10.78 -14.34
N LEU A 308 -14.09 -10.16 -13.75
CA LEU A 308 -14.19 -10.02 -12.30
C LEU A 308 -14.40 -11.37 -11.60
N ASP A 309 -15.12 -12.32 -12.21
CA ASP A 309 -15.26 -13.67 -11.68
C ASP A 309 -13.89 -14.36 -11.53
N GLU A 310 -12.98 -14.22 -12.53
CA GLU A 310 -11.62 -14.77 -12.41
C GLU A 310 -10.75 -13.99 -11.41
N ILE A 311 -10.93 -12.70 -11.29
CA ILE A 311 -10.22 -11.87 -10.30
C ILE A 311 -10.61 -12.27 -8.87
N ILE A 312 -11.88 -12.47 -8.57
CA ILE A 312 -12.31 -12.84 -7.21
C ILE A 312 -11.95 -14.28 -6.81
N GLU A 313 -11.63 -15.16 -7.76
CA GLU A 313 -11.04 -16.48 -7.47
C GLU A 313 -9.61 -16.37 -6.92
N ILE A 314 -8.89 -15.33 -7.28
CA ILE A 314 -7.50 -15.10 -6.89
C ILE A 314 -7.41 -14.24 -5.63
N PHE A 315 -8.24 -13.19 -5.56
CA PHE A 315 -8.19 -12.18 -4.51
C PHE A 315 -9.32 -12.38 -3.50
N PRO A 316 -9.00 -12.83 -2.27
CA PRO A 316 -10.02 -13.06 -1.22
C PRO A 316 -10.52 -11.77 -0.57
N SER A 317 -10.03 -10.61 -0.97
CA SER A 317 -10.43 -9.30 -0.46
C SER A 317 -11.95 -9.13 -0.53
N LYS A 318 -12.53 -8.57 0.54
CA LYS A 318 -13.94 -8.17 0.55
C LYS A 318 -14.22 -7.09 -0.50
N TYR A 319 -13.23 -6.28 -0.83
CA TYR A 319 -13.34 -5.17 -1.75
C TYR A 319 -12.60 -5.46 -3.06
N ILE A 320 -13.22 -5.06 -4.17
CA ILE A 320 -12.62 -4.98 -5.50
C ILE A 320 -12.70 -3.52 -5.94
N HIS A 321 -11.58 -2.93 -6.36
CA HIS A 321 -11.58 -1.59 -6.90
C HIS A 321 -11.92 -1.67 -8.40
N ILE A 322 -12.90 -0.89 -8.83
CA ILE A 322 -13.40 -0.90 -10.21
C ILE A 322 -13.22 0.44 -10.93
N GLY A 323 -12.31 1.28 -10.42
CA GLY A 323 -11.96 2.56 -11.04
C GLY A 323 -13.09 3.58 -11.02
N GLY A 324 -13.47 4.05 -12.19
CA GLY A 324 -14.56 5.00 -12.39
C GLY A 324 -14.12 6.43 -12.66
N ASP A 325 -12.80 6.68 -12.65
CA ASP A 325 -12.20 7.96 -12.88
C ASP A 325 -12.06 8.29 -14.39
N GLU A 326 -11.89 9.55 -14.65
CA GLU A 326 -11.47 10.14 -15.93
C GLU A 326 -12.12 9.52 -17.18
N ALA A 327 -13.35 9.03 -17.10
CA ALA A 327 -14.07 8.45 -18.23
C ALA A 327 -14.65 9.54 -19.15
N PRO A 328 -14.05 9.83 -20.32
CA PRO A 328 -14.57 10.83 -21.25
C PRO A 328 -15.83 10.29 -21.95
N ARG A 329 -16.98 10.84 -21.60
CA ARG A 329 -18.27 10.35 -22.09
C ARG A 329 -18.59 10.81 -23.52
N THR A 330 -17.65 11.44 -24.22
CA THR A 330 -17.84 11.98 -25.58
C THR A 330 -18.21 10.90 -26.60
N ARG A 331 -17.64 9.69 -26.47
CA ARG A 331 -18.04 8.56 -27.33
C ARG A 331 -19.47 8.11 -27.03
N TRP A 332 -19.89 8.11 -25.78
CA TRP A 332 -21.26 7.73 -25.40
C TRP A 332 -22.31 8.71 -25.93
N GLN A 333 -22.01 10.02 -25.97
CA GLN A 333 -22.87 11.03 -26.54
C GLN A 333 -23.18 10.78 -28.02
N GLN A 334 -22.25 10.18 -28.75
CA GLN A 334 -22.34 9.90 -30.18
C GLN A 334 -22.71 8.45 -30.50
N CYS A 335 -22.70 7.55 -29.51
CA CYS A 335 -22.94 6.13 -29.68
C CYS A 335 -24.44 5.81 -29.69
N PRO A 336 -24.99 5.28 -30.80
CA PRO A 336 -26.41 4.95 -30.84
C PRO A 336 -26.86 3.95 -29.76
N ARG A 337 -25.99 2.98 -29.40
CA ARG A 337 -26.26 1.99 -28.34
C ARG A 337 -26.35 2.66 -26.96
N CYS A 338 -25.38 3.53 -26.60
CA CYS A 338 -25.38 4.24 -25.34
C CYS A 338 -26.58 5.20 -25.24
N GLN A 339 -26.91 5.91 -26.31
CA GLN A 339 -28.07 6.82 -26.34
C GLN A 339 -29.41 6.05 -26.27
N ALA A 340 -29.48 4.88 -26.90
CA ALA A 340 -30.65 4.01 -26.77
C ALA A 340 -30.82 3.50 -25.33
N GLU A 341 -29.73 3.15 -24.65
CA GLU A 341 -29.76 2.70 -23.26
C GLU A 341 -30.14 3.84 -22.30
N ILE A 342 -29.61 5.05 -22.49
CA ILE A 342 -30.05 6.24 -21.74
C ILE A 342 -31.54 6.46 -21.87
N LYS A 343 -32.08 6.36 -23.11
CA LYS A 343 -33.51 6.51 -23.39
C LYS A 343 -34.34 5.37 -22.75
N HIS A 344 -33.87 4.14 -22.87
CA HIS A 344 -34.53 2.95 -22.31
C HIS A 344 -34.67 3.05 -20.80
N LEU A 345 -33.61 3.48 -20.12
CA LEU A 345 -33.56 3.65 -18.67
C LEU A 345 -34.20 4.97 -18.20
N GLY A 346 -34.57 5.87 -19.11
CA GLY A 346 -35.12 7.17 -18.78
C GLY A 346 -34.14 8.09 -18.05
N LEU A 347 -32.82 7.89 -18.24
CA LEU A 347 -31.79 8.66 -17.55
C LEU A 347 -31.81 10.13 -18.00
N LYS A 348 -31.72 11.02 -17.02
CA LYS A 348 -31.65 12.46 -17.25
C LYS A 348 -30.50 13.06 -16.48
N GLY A 349 -29.92 14.13 -16.99
CA GLY A 349 -28.94 14.89 -16.24
C GLY A 349 -29.53 15.42 -14.93
N SER A 350 -28.74 15.40 -13.87
CA SER A 350 -29.11 15.91 -12.54
C SER A 350 -27.91 16.54 -11.85
N ASN A 351 -28.16 17.51 -10.97
CA ASN A 351 -27.10 18.16 -10.16
C ASN A 351 -25.92 18.74 -10.99
N GLY A 352 -26.21 19.20 -12.21
CA GLY A 352 -25.17 19.75 -13.11
C GLY A 352 -24.41 18.69 -13.93
N PHE A 353 -24.71 17.41 -13.76
CA PHE A 353 -24.11 16.30 -14.52
C PHE A 353 -25.03 15.84 -15.65
N SER A 354 -24.43 15.29 -16.72
CA SER A 354 -25.15 14.84 -17.92
C SER A 354 -25.87 13.50 -17.73
N ALA A 355 -26.71 13.11 -18.69
CA ALA A 355 -27.33 11.79 -18.73
C ALA A 355 -26.28 10.67 -18.86
N GLU A 356 -25.15 10.93 -19.51
CA GLU A 356 -24.04 10.00 -19.61
C GLU A 356 -23.33 9.76 -18.26
N ALA A 357 -23.34 10.76 -17.35
CA ALA A 357 -22.87 10.56 -15.99
C ALA A 357 -23.79 9.60 -15.22
N GLN A 358 -25.11 9.70 -15.42
CA GLN A 358 -26.05 8.71 -14.87
C GLN A 358 -25.91 7.34 -15.51
N LEU A 359 -25.58 7.27 -16.81
CA LEU A 359 -25.24 6.01 -17.47
C LEU A 359 -23.99 5.38 -16.88
N GLN A 360 -22.96 6.17 -16.52
CA GLN A 360 -21.77 5.65 -15.82
C GLN A 360 -22.14 5.11 -14.45
N ALA A 361 -22.94 5.82 -13.66
CA ALA A 361 -23.41 5.31 -12.38
C ALA A 361 -24.22 4.02 -12.54
N HIS A 362 -25.08 3.94 -13.56
CA HIS A 362 -25.80 2.70 -13.89
C HIS A 362 -24.84 1.56 -14.22
N PHE A 363 -23.80 1.83 -15.01
CA PHE A 363 -22.75 0.84 -15.34
C PHE A 363 -22.07 0.34 -14.05
N MET A 364 -21.59 1.26 -13.20
CA MET A 364 -20.93 0.92 -11.94
C MET A 364 -21.85 0.12 -11.01
N ASN A 365 -23.12 0.51 -10.90
CA ASN A 365 -24.10 -0.19 -10.07
C ASN A 365 -24.40 -1.62 -10.59
N LYS A 366 -24.43 -1.85 -11.90
CA LYS A 366 -24.58 -3.21 -12.46
C LYS A 366 -23.37 -4.08 -12.10
N VAL A 367 -22.17 -3.56 -12.20
CA VAL A 367 -20.94 -4.25 -11.81
C VAL A 367 -20.94 -4.50 -10.29
N ALA A 368 -21.32 -3.51 -9.50
CA ALA A 368 -21.44 -3.65 -8.04
C ALA A 368 -22.41 -4.78 -7.65
N LYS A 369 -23.58 -4.84 -8.26
CA LYS A 369 -24.58 -5.91 -8.02
C LYS A 369 -24.04 -7.30 -8.36
N HIS A 370 -23.28 -7.42 -9.45
CA HIS A 370 -22.61 -8.68 -9.78
C HIS A 370 -21.65 -9.10 -8.66
N LEU A 371 -20.77 -8.21 -8.24
CA LEU A 371 -19.80 -8.48 -7.16
C LEU A 371 -20.48 -8.72 -5.80
N GLU A 372 -21.54 -7.98 -5.48
CA GLU A 372 -22.35 -8.20 -4.27
C GLU A 372 -22.97 -9.60 -4.25
N SER A 373 -23.46 -10.10 -5.39
CA SER A 373 -23.99 -11.47 -5.51
C SER A 373 -22.95 -12.54 -5.19
N LYS A 374 -21.66 -12.19 -5.29
CA LYS A 374 -20.50 -13.03 -4.95
C LYS A 374 -19.92 -12.70 -3.56
N GLY A 375 -20.62 -11.86 -2.77
CA GLY A 375 -20.18 -11.48 -1.42
C GLY A 375 -19.06 -10.44 -1.38
N ARG A 376 -18.85 -9.70 -2.47
CA ARG A 376 -17.84 -8.64 -2.57
C ARG A 376 -18.47 -7.27 -2.63
N ASN A 377 -17.76 -6.25 -2.17
CA ASN A 377 -18.14 -4.85 -2.28
C ASN A 377 -17.20 -4.13 -3.27
N ILE A 378 -17.66 -3.01 -3.81
CA ILE A 378 -16.82 -2.19 -4.69
C ILE A 378 -16.16 -1.04 -3.94
N ILE A 379 -15.00 -0.64 -4.46
CA ILE A 379 -14.41 0.68 -4.28
C ILE A 379 -14.36 1.35 -5.64
N GLY A 380 -14.61 2.65 -5.71
CA GLY A 380 -14.40 3.46 -6.92
C GLY A 380 -13.87 4.85 -6.58
N TRP A 381 -13.22 5.47 -7.56
CA TRP A 381 -12.75 6.85 -7.44
C TRP A 381 -13.92 7.82 -7.31
N ASP A 382 -13.70 9.01 -6.80
CA ASP A 382 -14.80 9.91 -6.40
C ASP A 382 -15.64 10.49 -7.55
N GLU A 383 -15.27 10.27 -8.82
CA GLU A 383 -16.11 10.56 -9.99
C GLU A 383 -17.41 9.75 -10.02
N ILE A 384 -17.45 8.60 -9.38
CA ILE A 384 -18.69 7.82 -9.29
C ILE A 384 -19.82 8.58 -8.59
N LEU A 385 -19.47 9.58 -7.76
CA LEU A 385 -20.45 10.47 -7.11
C LEU A 385 -21.12 11.46 -8.06
N GLU A 386 -20.70 11.57 -9.32
CA GLU A 386 -21.32 12.38 -10.35
C GLU A 386 -22.70 11.82 -10.78
N GLY A 387 -23.00 10.60 -10.40
CA GLY A 387 -24.30 9.96 -10.54
C GLY A 387 -24.79 9.34 -9.24
N ASP A 388 -25.89 8.61 -9.35
CA ASP A 388 -26.52 7.93 -8.22
C ASP A 388 -25.92 6.52 -8.06
N VAL A 389 -25.01 6.37 -7.10
CA VAL A 389 -24.39 5.07 -6.77
C VAL A 389 -25.11 4.38 -5.61
N ASP A 390 -25.14 3.04 -5.67
CA ASP A 390 -25.82 2.21 -4.68
C ASP A 390 -25.14 2.30 -3.30
N LYS A 391 -25.95 2.12 -2.24
CA LYS A 391 -25.46 1.99 -0.87
C LYS A 391 -24.57 0.74 -0.77
N GLY A 392 -23.47 0.83 -0.04
CA GLY A 392 -22.47 -0.25 0.03
C GLY A 392 -21.24 0.01 -0.82
N THR A 393 -21.32 0.96 -1.73
CA THR A 393 -20.14 1.48 -2.45
C THR A 393 -19.22 2.23 -1.50
N THR A 394 -17.92 1.98 -1.58
CA THR A 394 -16.89 2.76 -0.89
C THR A 394 -16.25 3.73 -1.89
N VAL A 395 -16.11 4.97 -1.49
CA VAL A 395 -15.57 6.05 -2.35
C VAL A 395 -14.12 6.31 -1.99
N MET A 396 -13.24 6.29 -2.98
CA MET A 396 -11.84 6.72 -2.83
C MET A 396 -11.70 8.17 -3.29
N SER A 397 -11.55 9.09 -2.30
CA SER A 397 -11.56 10.54 -2.55
C SER A 397 -10.17 11.03 -2.91
N TRP A 398 -9.93 11.32 -4.20
CA TRP A 398 -8.62 11.72 -4.72
C TRP A 398 -8.56 13.17 -5.24
N ARG A 399 -9.63 13.68 -5.86
CA ARG A 399 -9.69 15.07 -6.41
C ARG A 399 -9.65 16.16 -5.32
N GLY A 400 -9.46 15.77 -4.08
CA GLY A 400 -9.41 16.58 -2.87
C GLY A 400 -10.18 15.92 -1.73
N VAL A 401 -10.52 16.70 -0.70
CA VAL A 401 -11.25 16.18 0.46
C VAL A 401 -12.77 16.15 0.25
N ASN A 402 -13.27 16.86 -0.75
CA ASN A 402 -14.71 17.06 -0.97
C ASN A 402 -15.43 15.77 -1.37
N GLY A 403 -14.77 14.87 -2.11
CA GLY A 403 -15.34 13.56 -2.47
C GLY A 403 -15.69 12.74 -1.22
N GLY A 404 -14.79 12.69 -0.24
CA GLY A 404 -15.05 12.00 1.03
C GLY A 404 -16.13 12.66 1.87
N ILE A 405 -16.22 13.99 1.90
CA ILE A 405 -17.29 14.74 2.58
C ILE A 405 -18.63 14.44 1.92
N GLU A 406 -18.70 14.45 0.60
CA GLU A 406 -19.91 14.17 -0.16
C GLU A 406 -20.35 12.70 0.02
N ALA A 407 -19.42 11.75 -0.04
CA ALA A 407 -19.69 10.35 0.24
C ALA A 407 -20.30 10.17 1.64
N ALA A 408 -19.70 10.76 2.67
CA ALA A 408 -20.19 10.70 4.03
C ALA A 408 -21.63 11.28 4.17
N LYS A 409 -21.91 12.41 3.51
CA LYS A 409 -23.28 13.00 3.48
C LYS A 409 -24.30 12.07 2.83
N ARG A 410 -23.91 11.29 1.83
CA ARG A 410 -24.76 10.27 1.18
C ARG A 410 -24.83 8.96 1.99
N GLY A 411 -24.10 8.87 3.12
CA GLY A 411 -24.02 7.67 3.96
C GLY A 411 -23.16 6.56 3.36
N LEU A 412 -22.22 6.91 2.49
CA LEU A 412 -21.24 6.02 1.89
C LEU A 412 -19.92 6.08 2.65
N ASP A 413 -19.22 4.96 2.74
CA ASP A 413 -17.87 4.90 3.31
C ASP A 413 -16.86 5.57 2.36
N ALA A 414 -15.84 6.20 2.95
CA ALA A 414 -14.81 6.91 2.21
C ALA A 414 -13.40 6.52 2.67
N ILE A 415 -12.48 6.42 1.71
CA ILE A 415 -11.04 6.32 1.91
C ILE A 415 -10.42 7.61 1.38
N MET A 416 -9.63 8.27 2.23
CA MET A 416 -9.06 9.57 1.90
C MET A 416 -7.68 9.40 1.26
N THR A 417 -7.58 9.82 0.00
CA THR A 417 -6.33 9.79 -0.78
C THR A 417 -6.14 11.08 -1.61
N PRO A 418 -6.36 12.27 -1.02
CA PRO A 418 -6.39 13.50 -1.80
C PRO A 418 -5.04 13.82 -2.43
N VAL A 419 -5.08 14.20 -3.72
CA VAL A 419 -3.91 14.43 -4.58
C VAL A 419 -2.87 15.35 -3.94
N ASN A 420 -3.32 16.39 -3.22
CA ASN A 420 -2.44 17.38 -2.59
C ASN A 420 -1.68 16.84 -1.34
N TYR A 421 -1.97 15.61 -0.90
CA TYR A 421 -1.35 15.03 0.29
C TYR A 421 -0.76 13.63 0.07
N TYR A 422 -1.33 12.84 -0.87
CA TYR A 422 -1.03 11.41 -0.96
C TYR A 422 -0.72 10.88 -2.36
N TYR A 423 -0.53 11.76 -3.37
CA TYR A 423 -0.05 11.36 -4.69
C TYR A 423 1.49 11.42 -4.71
N LEU A 424 2.11 10.26 -4.51
CA LEU A 424 3.56 10.15 -4.32
C LEU A 424 4.36 10.15 -5.63
N ASP A 425 3.72 10.25 -6.75
CA ASP A 425 4.30 10.52 -8.07
C ASP A 425 4.69 12.00 -8.25
N TYR A 426 4.20 12.90 -7.37
CA TYR A 426 4.60 14.31 -7.33
C TYR A 426 6.04 14.48 -6.83
N TYR A 427 6.69 15.57 -7.25
CA TYR A 427 8.03 15.93 -6.76
C TYR A 427 8.01 16.11 -5.24
N GLN A 428 8.89 15.41 -4.54
CA GLN A 428 9.13 15.67 -3.12
C GLN A 428 10.33 16.61 -2.88
N ARG A 429 11.06 16.99 -3.95
CA ARG A 429 12.20 17.93 -3.97
C ARG A 429 11.92 19.07 -4.94
N LYS A 430 12.52 20.23 -4.68
CA LYS A 430 12.39 21.41 -5.55
C LYS A 430 13.34 21.43 -6.74
N ASP A 431 14.37 20.59 -6.74
CA ASP A 431 15.45 20.64 -7.73
C ASP A 431 15.12 20.05 -9.10
N ASN A 432 13.97 19.46 -9.30
CA ASN A 432 13.43 18.98 -10.58
C ASN A 432 14.46 18.28 -11.48
N THR A 433 15.40 17.52 -10.91
CA THR A 433 16.45 16.81 -11.66
C THR A 433 15.94 15.53 -12.35
N MET A 434 14.71 15.14 -12.06
CA MET A 434 14.03 13.98 -12.63
C MET A 434 12.79 14.42 -13.40
N THR A 435 12.38 13.64 -14.40
CA THR A 435 11.09 13.83 -15.05
C THR A 435 10.01 13.12 -14.24
N LEU A 436 9.04 13.86 -13.70
CA LEU A 436 7.86 13.36 -13.00
C LEU A 436 6.60 14.06 -13.55
N ILE A 437 5.42 13.62 -13.09
CA ILE A 437 4.12 14.15 -13.56
C ILE A 437 3.97 15.66 -13.32
N GLY A 438 4.57 16.18 -12.27
CA GLY A 438 4.47 17.59 -11.82
C GLY A 438 4.13 17.67 -10.34
N GLY A 439 3.61 18.84 -9.93
CA GLY A 439 3.26 19.07 -8.53
C GLY A 439 4.46 19.11 -7.59
N PHE A 440 4.23 19.52 -6.35
CA PHE A 440 5.25 19.48 -5.30
C PHE A 440 4.60 19.02 -3.99
N LEU A 441 5.04 17.90 -3.48
CA LEU A 441 4.49 17.26 -2.28
C LEU A 441 5.63 16.82 -1.36
N PRO A 442 6.15 17.73 -0.51
CA PRO A 442 7.15 17.37 0.48
C PRO A 442 6.53 16.53 1.62
N VAL A 443 7.38 15.81 2.34
CA VAL A 443 6.96 14.92 3.44
C VAL A 443 6.19 15.66 4.54
N GLU A 444 6.53 16.91 4.81
CA GLU A 444 5.83 17.77 5.79
C GLU A 444 4.35 17.93 5.44
N THR A 445 4.04 18.12 4.17
CA THR A 445 2.66 18.25 3.69
C THR A 445 1.90 16.93 3.84
N THR A 446 2.53 15.81 3.45
CA THR A 446 1.95 14.47 3.64
C THR A 446 1.69 14.17 5.12
N TYR A 447 2.63 14.52 6.00
CA TYR A 447 2.49 14.32 7.45
C TYR A 447 1.42 15.22 8.07
N GLY A 448 1.31 16.46 7.60
CA GLY A 448 0.39 17.47 8.15
C GLY A 448 -1.09 17.21 7.88
N TYR A 449 -1.41 16.28 6.99
CA TYR A 449 -2.81 15.99 6.68
C TYR A 449 -3.54 15.31 7.83
N ASN A 450 -4.77 15.78 8.11
CA ASN A 450 -5.71 15.16 9.03
C ASN A 450 -7.01 14.81 8.27
N PRO A 451 -7.30 13.53 7.99
CA PRO A 451 -8.46 13.12 7.21
C PRO A 451 -9.80 13.37 7.93
N VAL A 452 -9.76 13.47 9.25
CA VAL A 452 -10.93 13.73 10.11
C VAL A 452 -10.54 14.79 11.14
N PRO A 453 -10.71 16.10 10.82
CA PRO A 453 -10.51 17.17 11.77
C PRO A 453 -11.39 17.02 13.02
N ASP A 454 -10.98 17.61 14.14
CA ASP A 454 -11.69 17.46 15.42
C ASP A 454 -13.11 18.06 15.38
N ASP A 455 -13.28 19.13 14.59
CA ASP A 455 -14.54 19.81 14.31
C ASP A 455 -15.34 19.19 13.14
N ALA A 456 -14.87 18.07 12.58
CA ALA A 456 -15.57 17.40 11.49
C ALA A 456 -16.97 16.95 11.90
N ALA A 457 -17.90 17.02 10.93
CA ALA A 457 -19.27 16.54 11.11
C ALA A 457 -19.29 15.04 11.53
N PRO A 458 -20.29 14.62 12.34
CA PRO A 458 -20.38 13.23 12.81
C PRO A 458 -20.41 12.20 11.69
N GLU A 459 -21.04 12.54 10.56
CA GLU A 459 -21.12 11.69 9.37
C GLU A 459 -19.71 11.43 8.79
N LEU A 460 -18.86 12.47 8.71
CA LEU A 460 -17.49 12.31 8.23
C LEU A 460 -16.69 11.41 9.19
N LYS A 461 -16.80 11.63 10.50
CA LYS A 461 -16.14 10.79 11.53
C LYS A 461 -16.55 9.32 11.42
N LYS A 462 -17.81 9.06 11.12
CA LYS A 462 -18.37 7.70 10.99
C LYS A 462 -17.92 7.00 9.71
N HIS A 463 -17.88 7.73 8.59
CA HIS A 463 -17.74 7.13 7.25
C HIS A 463 -16.32 7.15 6.72
N VAL A 464 -15.39 7.96 7.22
CA VAL A 464 -13.98 7.88 6.84
C VAL A 464 -13.35 6.64 7.47
N LYS A 465 -12.98 5.67 6.63
CA LYS A 465 -12.37 4.40 7.06
C LYS A 465 -10.88 4.45 7.20
N GLY A 466 -10.22 5.43 6.58
CA GLY A 466 -8.79 5.58 6.65
C GLY A 466 -8.20 6.37 5.50
N VAL A 467 -6.92 6.12 5.27
CA VAL A 467 -6.07 6.86 4.34
C VAL A 467 -5.33 5.92 3.40
N GLN A 468 -5.02 6.43 2.20
CA GLN A 468 -4.18 5.73 1.24
C GLN A 468 -3.23 6.70 0.54
N ALA A 469 -2.00 6.27 0.26
CA ALA A 469 -1.07 6.95 -0.61
C ALA A 469 -0.98 6.21 -1.95
N ASN A 470 -0.86 6.96 -3.06
CA ASN A 470 -0.84 6.40 -4.41
C ASN A 470 0.49 6.68 -5.09
N LEU A 471 1.05 5.67 -5.75
CA LEU A 471 2.18 5.82 -6.64
C LEU A 471 1.76 5.46 -8.07
N TRP A 472 1.41 6.48 -8.85
CA TRP A 472 1.24 6.39 -10.28
C TRP A 472 2.61 6.32 -10.97
N THR A 473 2.71 5.59 -12.08
CA THR A 473 4.02 5.20 -12.60
C THR A 473 4.32 5.64 -14.02
N GLU A 474 3.59 6.61 -14.58
CA GLU A 474 3.88 7.18 -15.90
C GLU A 474 5.35 7.59 -16.04
N TYR A 475 5.92 8.15 -14.97
CA TYR A 475 7.30 8.64 -14.93
C TYR A 475 8.15 7.92 -13.88
N VAL A 476 7.60 6.90 -13.23
CA VAL A 476 8.31 6.15 -12.19
C VAL A 476 8.74 4.79 -12.76
N ILE A 477 9.93 4.77 -13.32
CA ILE A 477 10.49 3.59 -13.97
C ILE A 477 11.41 2.86 -12.99
N GLY A 478 11.00 1.66 -12.60
CA GLY A 478 11.82 0.73 -11.84
C GLY A 478 11.90 0.99 -10.33
N ARG A 479 12.56 0.04 -9.67
CA ARG A 479 12.64 -0.13 -8.22
C ARG A 479 13.15 1.10 -7.46
N ASP A 480 14.30 1.61 -7.88
CA ASP A 480 15.00 2.64 -7.12
C ASP A 480 14.24 3.98 -7.10
N LEU A 481 13.65 4.36 -8.24
CA LEU A 481 12.84 5.56 -8.31
C LEU A 481 11.51 5.38 -7.57
N ALA A 482 10.91 4.19 -7.61
CA ALA A 482 9.72 3.89 -6.84
C ALA A 482 9.96 4.06 -5.33
N PHE A 483 11.02 3.46 -4.77
CA PHE A 483 11.35 3.66 -3.35
C PHE A 483 11.72 5.11 -3.02
N PHE A 484 12.42 5.80 -3.93
CA PHE A 484 12.72 7.21 -3.75
C PHE A 484 11.44 8.05 -3.65
N GLN A 485 10.43 7.77 -4.45
CA GLN A 485 9.15 8.47 -4.42
C GLN A 485 8.28 8.08 -3.22
N LEU A 486 8.32 6.83 -2.79
CA LEU A 486 7.56 6.33 -1.65
C LEU A 486 8.11 6.83 -0.31
N LEU A 487 9.43 6.81 -0.12
CA LEU A 487 10.06 7.04 1.18
C LEU A 487 10.70 8.43 1.29
N PRO A 488 10.48 9.15 2.40
CA PRO A 488 9.79 8.72 3.64
C PRO A 488 8.27 9.02 3.68
N ARG A 489 7.62 9.41 2.57
CA ARG A 489 6.22 9.87 2.58
C ARG A 489 5.22 8.77 2.98
N VAL A 490 5.51 7.49 2.67
CA VAL A 490 4.70 6.38 3.17
C VAL A 490 4.76 6.29 4.70
N ALA A 491 5.91 6.52 5.31
CA ALA A 491 6.03 6.58 6.77
C ALA A 491 5.15 7.69 7.38
N ALA A 492 5.11 8.85 6.73
CA ALA A 492 4.27 9.98 7.13
C ALA A 492 2.77 9.66 7.02
N MET A 493 2.33 9.06 5.93
CA MET A 493 0.96 8.59 5.74
C MET A 493 0.61 7.49 6.76
N ALA A 494 1.50 6.53 6.97
CA ALA A 494 1.31 5.43 7.91
C ALA A 494 1.10 5.93 9.35
N GLU A 495 1.87 6.93 9.79
CA GLU A 495 1.67 7.54 11.11
C GLU A 495 0.34 8.30 11.18
N THR A 496 -0.11 8.95 10.12
CA THR A 496 -1.44 9.56 10.07
C THR A 496 -2.56 8.53 10.20
N GLY A 497 -2.39 7.36 9.60
CA GLY A 497 -3.35 6.27 9.67
C GLY A 497 -3.34 5.49 10.99
N TRP A 498 -2.23 5.53 11.71
CA TRP A 498 -1.98 4.73 12.91
C TRP A 498 -2.13 5.53 14.20
N THR A 499 -1.42 6.66 14.32
CA THR A 499 -1.28 7.45 15.55
C THR A 499 -2.41 8.48 15.67
N GLU A 500 -2.96 8.66 16.87
CA GLU A 500 -3.95 9.70 17.12
C GLU A 500 -3.40 11.10 16.79
N ASN A 501 -4.25 11.97 16.23
CA ASN A 501 -3.81 13.22 15.64
C ASN A 501 -3.18 14.18 16.67
N ASP A 502 -3.67 14.17 17.91
CA ASP A 502 -3.16 14.99 19.02
C ASP A 502 -1.75 14.60 19.50
N LYS A 503 -1.28 13.41 19.11
CA LYS A 503 0.07 12.88 19.42
C LYS A 503 1.07 13.11 18.30
N LYS A 504 0.62 13.59 17.14
CA LYS A 504 1.49 13.85 16.00
C LYS A 504 2.30 15.13 16.21
N ASP A 505 3.61 15.00 16.07
CA ASP A 505 4.58 16.11 16.07
C ASP A 505 5.62 15.87 14.99
N PHE A 506 5.77 16.82 14.07
CA PHE A 506 6.65 16.64 12.91
C PHE A 506 8.14 16.60 13.29
N ALA A 507 8.56 17.35 14.32
CA ALA A 507 9.96 17.33 14.77
C ALA A 507 10.30 15.96 15.40
N SER A 508 9.40 15.43 16.23
CA SER A 508 9.51 14.07 16.77
C SER A 508 9.48 13.02 15.65
N PHE A 509 8.56 13.14 14.68
CA PHE A 509 8.51 12.25 13.51
C PHE A 509 9.84 12.26 12.77
N LYS A 510 10.39 13.43 12.45
CA LYS A 510 11.69 13.56 11.76
C LYS A 510 12.81 12.81 12.50
N ALA A 511 12.89 12.98 13.83
CA ALA A 511 13.91 12.31 14.65
C ALA A 511 13.77 10.78 14.61
N ARG A 512 12.53 10.26 14.70
CA ARG A 512 12.23 8.82 14.64
C ARG A 512 12.46 8.25 13.25
N GLU A 513 12.07 8.99 12.22
CA GLU A 513 12.24 8.63 10.81
C GLU A 513 13.73 8.58 10.41
N THR A 514 14.56 9.45 10.98
CA THR A 514 16.03 9.40 10.78
C THR A 514 16.61 8.05 11.22
N ARG A 515 16.09 7.46 12.32
CA ARG A 515 16.48 6.10 12.73
C ARG A 515 15.91 5.03 11.78
N LEU A 516 14.67 5.18 11.36
CA LEU A 516 14.03 4.24 10.44
C LEU A 516 14.73 4.21 9.08
N ASN A 517 15.29 5.34 8.65
CA ASN A 517 16.09 5.43 7.42
C ASN A 517 17.33 4.53 7.41
N GLU A 518 17.86 4.16 8.57
CA GLU A 518 18.95 3.18 8.64
C GLU A 518 18.48 1.77 8.21
N LEU A 519 17.23 1.40 8.53
CA LEU A 519 16.61 0.17 8.00
C LEU A 519 16.43 0.25 6.48
N TYR A 520 16.01 1.38 5.93
CA TYR A 520 15.90 1.53 4.48
C TYR A 520 17.25 1.36 3.78
N LYS A 521 18.31 1.94 4.34
CA LYS A 521 19.69 1.75 3.84
C LYS A 521 20.12 0.29 3.92
N HIS A 522 19.81 -0.40 5.02
CA HIS A 522 20.11 -1.82 5.20
C HIS A 522 19.46 -2.69 4.11
N PHE A 523 18.19 -2.39 3.73
CA PHE A 523 17.49 -3.07 2.64
C PHE A 523 17.86 -2.56 1.24
N GLY A 524 18.72 -1.55 1.14
CA GLY A 524 19.09 -0.93 -0.13
C GLY A 524 17.91 -0.20 -0.80
N TRP A 525 16.94 0.27 -0.01
CA TRP A 525 15.84 1.10 -0.52
C TRP A 525 16.32 2.54 -0.66
N LYS A 526 16.24 3.07 -1.86
CA LYS A 526 16.58 4.48 -2.09
C LYS A 526 15.51 5.39 -1.50
N THR A 527 15.93 6.38 -0.74
CA THR A 527 15.04 7.35 -0.09
C THR A 527 15.39 8.77 -0.48
N CYS A 528 14.40 9.65 -0.47
CA CYS A 528 14.65 11.08 -0.57
C CYS A 528 15.34 11.58 0.70
N GLN A 529 16.56 12.11 0.55
CA GLN A 529 17.42 12.47 1.68
C GLN A 529 17.15 13.88 2.25
N ASP A 530 16.20 14.65 1.68
CA ASP A 530 15.99 16.05 2.09
C ASP A 530 15.47 16.18 3.52
N LEU A 531 14.67 15.22 4.00
CA LEU A 531 14.21 15.19 5.39
C LEU A 531 15.36 15.10 6.40
N TYR A 532 16.43 14.39 6.04
CA TYR A 532 17.53 14.05 6.95
C TYR A 532 18.67 15.08 6.95
N LYS A 533 18.64 16.04 6.03
CA LYS A 533 19.64 17.13 6.00
C LYS A 533 19.40 18.08 7.17
N GLU A 534 20.50 18.48 7.82
CA GLU A 534 20.45 19.62 8.74
C GLU A 534 20.12 20.88 7.93
N LYS A 535 19.20 21.70 8.43
CA LYS A 535 18.99 23.03 7.85
C LYS A 535 20.27 23.84 8.13
N LYS A 536 21.05 24.09 7.08
CA LYS A 536 22.19 25.00 7.14
C LYS A 536 21.72 26.43 7.41
#